data_ae8776ccdbebd92a7e77b34c58c9a1f2
#
_entry.id   ae8776ccdbebd92a7e77b34c58c9a1f2
#
_cell.length_a   1.000
_cell.length_b   1.000
_cell.length_c   1.000
_cell.angle_alpha   90.00
_cell.angle_beta   90.00
_cell.angle_gamma   90.00
#
_symmetry.space_group_name_H-M   'P 1'
#
loop_
_entity.id
_entity.type
_entity.pdbx_description
1 polymer ?
#
loop_
_entity_poly.entity_id
_entity_poly.type
_entity_poly.pdbx_seq_one_letter_code
_entity_poly.pdbx_strand_id
1 'polypeptide(L)'
;MIKNAVAYVFRKRTRTALIFLILTLILAVIYAGFSIMKTSEKMTSAINSANDFGVKIRSLKSETFNAESFDLIDSKLGTEKIYQYEGVAELKNGKVVAGEQMVMREDLPGYLGNAVMLQAISNVEKDPLFRSEVFKLIEGKNIARGEAGKVLVHEALAKKNQWKVGDKVSLKVLGEEKDLELLIQGIFSGKKREKYTGMSSDFSENMMFADYTTMAQIFDKKKLVTSLKILVSDSEKLATLKAEMNKKSVQSEDYEISEEENQFSGMVESLDMVKQMISVMIMAVIGAGIIVLSLVLILWVRERMYEIGILLAIGCSKMKIMGQFILELVLTSLPAMILAAMLGRIFVGWILGAILQKEGLDNLDLSSFMISGGGLDIFAMSYGLLILIIVLAVIAASWMILVKKPKEILAKIS
;
A
#
# COMPACT_ATOMS: atom_id res chain seq x y z
N MET A 1 25.04 -39.85 7.17
CA MET A 1 24.03 -38.95 7.79
C MET A 1 22.87 -38.68 6.83
N ILE A 2 23.08 -38.12 5.65
CA ILE A 2 22.00 -37.74 4.70
C ILE A 2 21.12 -38.95 4.33
N LYS A 3 21.71 -40.10 3.96
CA LYS A 3 20.95 -41.34 3.63
C LYS A 3 20.03 -41.79 4.78
N ASN A 4 20.50 -41.70 6.01
CA ASN A 4 19.71 -42.09 7.18
C ASN A 4 18.58 -41.09 7.48
N ALA A 5 18.81 -39.79 7.31
CA ALA A 5 17.79 -38.74 7.46
C ALA A 5 16.68 -38.92 6.42
N VAL A 6 17.03 -39.12 5.14
CA VAL A 6 16.06 -39.37 4.05
C VAL A 6 15.25 -40.64 4.33
N ALA A 7 15.92 -41.77 4.65
CA ALA A 7 15.24 -43.05 4.94
C ALA A 7 14.24 -42.89 6.12
N TYR A 8 14.58 -42.07 7.12
CA TYR A 8 13.72 -41.87 8.28
C TYR A 8 12.49 -41.03 7.96
N VAL A 9 12.64 -39.96 7.17
CA VAL A 9 11.52 -39.13 6.72
C VAL A 9 10.46 -39.96 6.00
N PHE A 10 10.87 -40.93 5.17
CA PHE A 10 9.94 -41.81 4.46
C PHE A 10 9.35 -42.94 5.29
N ARG A 11 10.06 -43.40 6.33
CA ARG A 11 9.63 -44.55 7.15
C ARG A 11 8.55 -44.22 8.18
N LYS A 12 8.52 -42.98 8.70
CA LYS A 12 7.59 -42.52 9.75
C LYS A 12 6.62 -41.42 9.25
N ARG A 13 5.82 -41.79 8.24
CA ARG A 13 4.97 -40.86 7.44
C ARG A 13 4.08 -39.94 8.29
N THR A 14 3.38 -40.45 9.29
CA THR A 14 2.45 -39.65 10.13
C THR A 14 3.15 -38.54 10.92
N ARG A 15 4.34 -38.81 11.44
CA ARG A 15 5.13 -37.84 12.23
C ARG A 15 5.75 -36.79 11.31
N THR A 16 6.30 -37.24 10.19
CA THR A 16 6.84 -36.34 9.18
C THR A 16 5.74 -35.42 8.64
N ALA A 17 4.53 -35.95 8.43
CA ALA A 17 3.38 -35.14 8.00
C ALA A 17 2.98 -34.08 9.03
N LEU A 18 3.00 -34.41 10.33
CA LEU A 18 2.69 -33.44 11.37
C LEU A 18 3.73 -32.33 11.43
N ILE A 19 5.02 -32.65 11.40
CA ILE A 19 6.09 -31.63 11.35
C ILE A 19 6.02 -30.82 10.07
N PHE A 20 5.82 -31.46 8.94
CA PHE A 20 5.65 -30.80 7.66
C PHE A 20 4.52 -29.74 7.73
N LEU A 21 3.38 -30.10 8.31
CA LEU A 21 2.26 -29.18 8.49
C LEU A 21 2.62 -28.00 9.41
N ILE A 22 3.28 -28.27 10.55
CA ILE A 22 3.73 -27.21 11.48
C ILE A 22 4.72 -26.27 10.80
N LEU A 23 5.76 -26.82 10.12
CA LEU A 23 6.76 -26.01 9.42
C LEU A 23 6.14 -25.20 8.29
N THR A 24 5.19 -25.79 7.53
CA THR A 24 4.45 -25.09 6.48
C THR A 24 3.67 -23.92 7.03
N LEU A 25 2.98 -24.12 8.14
CA LEU A 25 2.16 -23.07 8.76
C LEU A 25 3.02 -21.93 9.31
N ILE A 26 4.10 -22.25 10.04
CA ILE A 26 5.05 -21.25 10.56
C ILE A 26 5.64 -20.44 9.39
N LEU A 27 6.13 -21.13 8.35
CA LEU A 27 6.74 -20.47 7.21
C LEU A 27 5.74 -19.63 6.41
N ALA A 28 4.50 -20.11 6.24
CA ALA A 28 3.45 -19.37 5.54
C ALA A 28 3.13 -18.04 6.25
N VAL A 29 3.02 -18.04 7.57
CA VAL A 29 2.74 -16.83 8.35
C VAL A 29 3.93 -15.86 8.31
N ILE A 30 5.17 -16.36 8.44
CA ILE A 30 6.39 -15.53 8.35
C ILE A 30 6.50 -14.90 6.96
N TYR A 31 6.31 -15.70 5.90
CA TYR A 31 6.36 -15.24 4.53
C TYR A 31 5.29 -14.18 4.23
N ALA A 32 4.04 -14.42 4.69
CA ALA A 32 2.96 -13.46 4.55
C ALA A 32 3.29 -12.15 5.28
N GLY A 33 3.80 -12.25 6.51
CA GLY A 33 4.19 -11.08 7.30
C GLY A 33 5.26 -10.23 6.62
N PHE A 34 6.37 -10.83 6.17
CA PHE A 34 7.41 -10.09 5.46
C PHE A 34 6.92 -9.54 4.12
N SER A 35 6.06 -10.26 3.41
CA SER A 35 5.47 -9.79 2.16
C SER A 35 4.60 -8.56 2.38
N ILE A 36 3.75 -8.54 3.42
CA ILE A 36 2.93 -7.37 3.77
C ILE A 36 3.80 -6.19 4.19
N MET A 37 4.83 -6.43 5.03
CA MET A 37 5.76 -5.37 5.44
C MET A 37 6.43 -4.70 4.23
N LYS A 38 6.94 -5.50 3.30
CA LYS A 38 7.60 -4.97 2.10
C LYS A 38 6.63 -4.28 1.15
N THR A 39 5.41 -4.79 1.01
CA THR A 39 4.35 -4.13 0.23
C THR A 39 4.00 -2.79 0.86
N SER A 40 3.82 -2.75 2.18
CA SER A 40 3.57 -1.52 2.95
C SER A 40 4.70 -0.50 2.78
N GLU A 41 5.97 -0.93 2.85
CA GLU A 41 7.14 -0.06 2.61
C GLU A 41 7.14 0.55 1.21
N LYS A 42 6.84 -0.26 0.19
CA LYS A 42 6.74 0.23 -1.19
C LYS A 42 5.61 1.22 -1.37
N MET A 43 4.44 0.95 -0.79
CA MET A 43 3.31 1.87 -0.81
C MET A 43 3.67 3.18 -0.11
N THR A 44 4.24 3.14 1.09
CA THR A 44 4.70 4.32 1.81
C THR A 44 5.77 5.09 1.01
N SER A 45 6.72 4.39 0.39
CA SER A 45 7.75 5.01 -0.45
C SER A 45 7.14 5.66 -1.70
N ALA A 46 6.18 5.01 -2.36
CA ALA A 46 5.47 5.58 -3.50
C ALA A 46 4.69 6.84 -3.11
N ILE A 47 3.98 6.79 -1.98
CA ILE A 47 3.27 7.95 -1.42
C ILE A 47 4.25 9.08 -1.10
N ASN A 48 5.34 8.79 -0.40
CA ASN A 48 6.34 9.80 -0.03
C ASN A 48 7.07 10.38 -1.25
N SER A 49 7.34 9.57 -2.27
CA SER A 49 7.95 10.05 -3.53
C SER A 49 6.97 10.85 -4.39
N ALA A 50 5.66 10.66 -4.17
CA ALA A 50 4.62 11.45 -4.81
C ALA A 50 4.46 12.85 -4.16
N ASN A 51 5.00 13.05 -2.96
CA ASN A 51 4.96 14.34 -2.30
C ASN A 51 6.16 15.19 -2.69
N ASP A 52 5.88 16.35 -3.27
CA ASP A 52 6.83 17.43 -3.35
C ASP A 52 6.79 18.19 -2.02
N PHE A 53 7.94 18.70 -1.58
CA PHE A 53 7.97 19.64 -0.46
C PHE A 53 7.28 20.92 -0.89
N GLY A 54 6.34 21.41 -0.09
CA GLY A 54 5.62 22.62 -0.47
C GLY A 54 4.66 23.13 0.57
N VAL A 55 4.05 24.24 0.25
CA VAL A 55 2.96 24.81 1.01
C VAL A 55 1.71 24.87 0.16
N LYS A 56 0.59 24.57 0.77
CA LYS A 56 -0.74 24.71 0.19
C LYS A 56 -1.43 25.90 0.82
N ILE A 57 -1.93 26.77 -0.03
CA ILE A 57 -2.63 28.01 0.34
C ILE A 57 -4.08 27.84 -0.05
N ARG A 58 -4.98 28.09 0.89
CA ARG A 58 -6.43 28.15 0.68
C ARG A 58 -6.99 29.44 1.28
N SER A 59 -8.09 29.93 0.74
CA SER A 59 -8.82 31.03 1.39
C SER A 59 -9.73 30.50 2.49
N LEU A 60 -9.78 31.21 3.62
CA LEU A 60 -10.73 30.96 4.71
C LEU A 60 -12.04 31.68 4.53
N LYS A 61 -12.07 32.75 3.70
CA LYS A 61 -13.24 33.62 3.51
C LYS A 61 -14.07 33.26 2.30
N SER A 62 -13.49 32.62 1.30
CA SER A 62 -14.16 32.33 0.02
C SER A 62 -13.69 30.99 -0.53
N GLU A 63 -14.53 30.34 -1.32
CA GLU A 63 -14.17 29.09 -1.99
C GLU A 63 -13.03 29.29 -3.00
N THR A 64 -12.92 30.47 -3.61
CA THR A 64 -11.88 30.82 -4.58
C THR A 64 -11.19 32.12 -4.20
N PHE A 65 -9.92 32.25 -4.60
CA PHE A 65 -9.14 33.48 -4.43
C PHE A 65 -8.24 33.75 -5.64
N ASN A 66 -7.79 34.98 -5.80
CA ASN A 66 -6.88 35.36 -6.89
C ASN A 66 -5.42 35.01 -6.50
N ALA A 67 -4.83 34.06 -7.21
CA ALA A 67 -3.46 33.62 -6.98
C ALA A 67 -2.39 34.63 -7.39
N GLU A 68 -2.73 35.71 -8.13
CA GLU A 68 -1.79 36.76 -8.51
C GLU A 68 -1.15 37.45 -7.31
N SER A 69 -1.88 37.52 -6.18
CA SER A 69 -1.37 38.07 -4.91
C SER A 69 -0.12 37.35 -4.41
N PHE A 70 0.10 36.11 -4.85
CA PHE A 70 1.25 35.27 -4.48
C PHE A 70 2.33 35.21 -5.57
N ASP A 71 2.21 35.95 -6.67
CA ASP A 71 3.24 35.97 -7.73
C ASP A 71 4.57 36.60 -7.26
N LEU A 72 4.52 37.44 -6.24
CA LEU A 72 5.71 38.03 -5.61
C LEU A 72 6.56 37.06 -4.75
N ILE A 73 6.07 35.84 -4.50
CA ILE A 73 6.87 34.80 -3.84
C ILE A 73 7.86 34.27 -4.87
N ASP A 74 9.14 34.55 -4.62
CA ASP A 74 10.21 34.63 -5.60
C ASP A 74 10.61 33.30 -6.23
N SER A 75 10.90 33.36 -7.52
CA SER A 75 11.51 32.31 -8.36
C SER A 75 12.96 31.93 -7.97
N LYS A 76 13.59 32.66 -7.04
CA LYS A 76 14.97 32.40 -6.60
C LYS A 76 15.14 31.10 -5.84
N LEU A 77 14.06 30.59 -5.22
CA LEU A 77 14.07 29.31 -4.51
C LEU A 77 13.85 28.11 -5.45
N GLY A 78 13.69 28.35 -6.76
CA GLY A 78 13.34 27.29 -7.72
C GLY A 78 11.94 26.73 -7.47
N THR A 79 11.03 27.60 -7.03
CA THR A 79 9.64 27.20 -6.72
C THR A 79 8.85 26.93 -7.99
N GLU A 80 8.08 25.85 -7.95
CA GLU A 80 7.04 25.59 -8.95
C GLU A 80 5.68 25.87 -8.35
N LYS A 81 4.87 26.71 -9.03
CA LYS A 81 3.50 27.01 -8.62
C LYS A 81 2.53 26.12 -9.38
N ILE A 82 1.67 25.43 -8.62
CA ILE A 82 0.57 24.63 -9.16
C ILE A 82 -0.73 25.31 -8.79
N TYR A 83 -1.43 25.80 -9.79
CA TYR A 83 -2.75 26.40 -9.69
C TYR A 83 -3.78 25.26 -9.76
N GLN A 84 -4.69 25.24 -8.80
CA GLN A 84 -5.74 24.23 -8.72
C GLN A 84 -7.09 24.91 -8.49
N TYR A 85 -8.04 24.60 -9.35
CA TYR A 85 -9.44 24.90 -9.17
C TYR A 85 -10.20 23.58 -8.99
N GLU A 86 -10.99 23.49 -7.95
CA GLU A 86 -11.88 22.37 -7.66
C GLU A 86 -13.31 22.92 -7.57
N GLY A 87 -14.20 22.37 -8.36
CA GLY A 87 -15.59 22.79 -8.39
C GLY A 87 -16.50 21.73 -8.98
N VAL A 88 -17.78 21.95 -8.84
CA VAL A 88 -18.82 21.09 -9.40
C VAL A 88 -19.25 21.63 -10.75
N ALA A 89 -19.38 20.75 -11.74
CA ALA A 89 -19.86 21.10 -13.07
C ALA A 89 -21.02 20.19 -13.48
N GLU A 90 -22.02 20.74 -14.14
CA GLU A 90 -23.09 19.98 -14.76
C GLU A 90 -22.62 19.38 -16.08
N LEU A 91 -22.82 18.08 -16.25
CA LEU A 91 -22.51 17.37 -17.49
C LEU A 91 -23.65 17.56 -18.51
N LYS A 92 -23.36 18.26 -19.62
CA LYS A 92 -24.39 18.63 -20.63
C LYS A 92 -24.65 17.55 -21.67
N ASN A 93 -23.60 16.91 -22.17
CA ASN A 93 -23.67 15.93 -23.25
C ASN A 93 -23.46 14.48 -22.79
N GLY A 94 -23.76 14.18 -21.53
CA GLY A 94 -23.60 12.84 -20.98
C GLY A 94 -24.41 12.62 -19.69
N LYS A 95 -24.27 11.44 -19.13
CA LYS A 95 -24.90 11.03 -17.86
C LYS A 95 -23.84 10.55 -16.89
N VAL A 96 -23.96 10.98 -15.63
CA VAL A 96 -23.10 10.55 -14.53
C VAL A 96 -23.33 9.07 -14.18
N VAL A 97 -22.32 8.47 -13.57
CA VAL A 97 -22.43 7.12 -13.03
C VAL A 97 -23.21 7.21 -11.71
N ALA A 98 -24.25 6.41 -11.58
CA ALA A 98 -24.98 6.26 -10.32
C ALA A 98 -24.22 5.31 -9.40
N GLY A 99 -23.87 5.75 -8.21
CA GLY A 99 -23.27 4.90 -7.17
C GLY A 99 -24.32 3.96 -6.55
N GLU A 100 -23.87 2.84 -5.99
CA GLU A 100 -24.73 1.85 -5.33
C GLU A 100 -25.47 2.41 -4.10
N GLN A 101 -24.99 3.53 -3.54
CA GLN A 101 -25.54 4.19 -2.34
C GLN A 101 -26.20 5.54 -2.63
N MET A 102 -26.59 5.80 -3.86
CA MET A 102 -27.16 7.09 -4.25
C MET A 102 -28.55 7.30 -3.65
N VAL A 103 -28.60 7.87 -2.46
CA VAL A 103 -29.81 8.46 -1.91
C VAL A 103 -29.89 9.88 -2.48
N MET A 104 -30.76 10.09 -3.46
CA MET A 104 -31.02 11.42 -3.99
C MET A 104 -31.62 12.31 -2.89
N ARG A 105 -30.97 13.42 -2.62
CA ARG A 105 -31.54 14.47 -1.76
C ARG A 105 -32.60 15.23 -2.55
N GLU A 106 -33.83 15.22 -2.06
CA GLU A 106 -34.98 15.92 -2.70
C GLU A 106 -34.83 17.45 -2.62
N ASP A 107 -33.98 17.97 -1.71
CA ASP A 107 -33.69 19.39 -1.53
C ASP A 107 -32.64 19.94 -2.50
N LEU A 108 -31.99 19.10 -3.31
CA LEU A 108 -31.01 19.54 -4.29
C LEU A 108 -31.66 19.91 -5.63
N PRO A 109 -31.19 21.02 -6.27
CA PRO A 109 -31.60 21.35 -7.61
C PRO A 109 -31.34 20.19 -8.60
N GLY A 110 -32.26 19.93 -9.53
CA GLY A 110 -32.20 18.78 -10.44
C GLY A 110 -30.94 18.68 -11.30
N TYR A 111 -30.25 19.80 -11.57
CA TYR A 111 -28.98 19.79 -12.30
C TYR A 111 -27.82 19.18 -11.49
N LEU A 112 -27.90 19.14 -10.17
CA LEU A 112 -26.90 18.49 -9.32
C LEU A 112 -27.00 16.95 -9.37
N GLY A 113 -28.10 16.39 -9.87
CA GLY A 113 -28.23 14.97 -10.15
C GLY A 113 -27.36 14.49 -11.33
N ASN A 114 -26.88 15.42 -12.19
CA ASN A 114 -25.98 15.12 -13.32
C ASN A 114 -24.65 15.89 -13.19
N ALA A 115 -24.16 16.04 -11.98
CA ALA A 115 -22.96 16.80 -11.67
C ALA A 115 -21.72 15.92 -11.55
N VAL A 116 -20.61 16.45 -12.06
CA VAL A 116 -19.27 15.87 -11.96
C VAL A 116 -18.38 16.76 -11.10
N MET A 117 -17.39 16.17 -10.44
CA MET A 117 -16.33 16.91 -9.78
C MET A 117 -15.28 17.27 -10.84
N LEU A 118 -15.08 18.55 -11.06
CA LEU A 118 -14.08 19.07 -11.99
C LEU A 118 -12.89 19.58 -11.20
N GLN A 119 -11.73 18.97 -11.44
CA GLN A 119 -10.45 19.44 -10.93
C GLN A 119 -9.63 20.00 -12.10
N ALA A 120 -9.42 21.30 -12.14
CA ALA A 120 -8.55 21.92 -13.13
C ALA A 120 -7.19 22.23 -12.50
N ILE A 121 -6.14 21.64 -13.04
CA ILE A 121 -4.78 21.68 -12.46
C ILE A 121 -3.80 22.12 -13.53
N SER A 122 -2.86 23.01 -13.17
CA SER A 122 -1.84 23.49 -14.12
C SER A 122 -0.82 22.43 -14.54
N ASN A 123 -0.70 21.35 -13.78
CA ASN A 123 0.14 20.18 -14.07
C ASN A 123 -0.50 18.95 -13.46
N VAL A 124 -1.27 18.20 -14.24
CA VAL A 124 -2.01 17.02 -13.77
C VAL A 124 -1.07 15.86 -13.40
N GLU A 125 0.11 15.77 -14.04
CA GLU A 125 1.11 14.74 -13.68
C GLU A 125 1.61 14.85 -12.24
N LYS A 126 1.56 16.06 -11.68
CA LYS A 126 1.96 16.32 -10.29
C LYS A 126 0.81 16.22 -9.29
N ASP A 127 -0.38 15.83 -9.74
CA ASP A 127 -1.46 15.56 -8.80
C ASP A 127 -1.12 14.33 -7.93
N PRO A 128 -1.26 14.43 -6.61
CA PRO A 128 -0.93 13.34 -5.69
C PRO A 128 -1.67 12.04 -5.98
N LEU A 129 -2.90 12.09 -6.49
CA LEU A 129 -3.70 10.89 -6.82
C LEU A 129 -3.09 10.08 -7.98
N PHE A 130 -2.53 10.78 -9.00
CA PHE A 130 -1.83 10.10 -10.09
C PHE A 130 -0.43 9.65 -9.68
N ARG A 131 0.31 10.47 -8.92
CA ARG A 131 1.66 10.12 -8.46
C ARG A 131 1.69 8.96 -7.49
N SER A 132 0.68 8.84 -6.64
CA SER A 132 0.54 7.71 -5.70
C SER A 132 -0.08 6.46 -6.32
N GLU A 133 -0.36 6.50 -7.63
CA GLU A 133 -1.03 5.42 -8.36
C GLU A 133 -2.44 5.07 -7.86
N VAL A 134 -3.06 5.91 -7.03
CA VAL A 134 -4.48 5.79 -6.67
C VAL A 134 -5.34 5.94 -7.93
N PHE A 135 -4.97 6.89 -8.80
CA PHE A 135 -5.49 6.98 -10.16
C PHE A 135 -4.41 6.60 -11.16
N LYS A 136 -4.77 5.76 -12.13
CA LYS A 136 -3.88 5.29 -13.20
C LYS A 136 -4.46 5.66 -14.56
N LEU A 137 -3.64 6.24 -15.42
CA LEU A 137 -4.01 6.44 -16.82
C LEU A 137 -4.02 5.08 -17.52
N ILE A 138 -5.17 4.73 -18.11
CA ILE A 138 -5.36 3.44 -18.82
C ILE A 138 -5.38 3.60 -20.34
N GLU A 139 -5.76 4.79 -20.84
CA GLU A 139 -5.80 5.08 -22.28
C GLU A 139 -5.45 6.56 -22.51
N GLY A 140 -4.80 6.85 -23.65
CA GLY A 140 -4.44 8.20 -24.04
C GLY A 140 -3.18 8.73 -23.38
N LYS A 141 -3.14 10.03 -23.08
CA LYS A 141 -2.00 10.75 -22.50
C LYS A 141 -2.47 11.64 -21.36
N ASN A 142 -1.58 11.89 -20.41
CA ASN A 142 -1.82 12.88 -19.36
C ASN A 142 -1.81 14.31 -19.95
N ILE A 143 -2.38 15.27 -19.23
CA ILE A 143 -2.41 16.68 -19.64
C ILE A 143 -1.10 17.31 -19.20
N ALA A 144 -0.31 17.75 -20.20
CA ALA A 144 0.94 18.42 -19.94
C ALA A 144 0.72 19.89 -19.55
N ARG A 145 1.73 20.47 -18.87
CA ARG A 145 1.69 21.87 -18.46
C ARG A 145 1.53 22.80 -19.66
N GLY A 146 0.53 23.68 -19.62
CA GLY A 146 0.26 24.68 -20.68
C GLY A 146 -0.61 24.19 -21.82
N GLU A 147 -1.01 22.93 -21.85
CA GLU A 147 -2.06 22.47 -22.75
C GLU A 147 -3.39 23.11 -22.39
N ALA A 148 -4.27 23.32 -23.36
CA ALA A 148 -5.59 23.92 -23.18
C ALA A 148 -6.68 23.11 -23.89
N GLY A 149 -7.91 23.19 -23.38
CA GLY A 149 -9.07 22.48 -23.94
C GLY A 149 -9.04 20.98 -23.74
N LYS A 150 -8.37 20.47 -22.71
CA LYS A 150 -8.15 19.05 -22.49
C LYS A 150 -8.78 18.59 -21.18
N VAL A 151 -9.22 17.31 -21.16
CA VAL A 151 -9.78 16.68 -19.97
C VAL A 151 -9.39 15.20 -19.89
N LEU A 152 -9.16 14.71 -18.68
CA LEU A 152 -9.11 13.28 -18.37
C LEU A 152 -10.44 12.89 -17.77
N VAL A 153 -10.97 11.73 -18.18
CA VAL A 153 -12.27 11.21 -17.76
C VAL A 153 -12.07 9.85 -17.08
N HIS A 154 -12.84 9.60 -16.03
CA HIS A 154 -12.81 8.29 -15.38
C HIS A 154 -13.40 7.20 -16.30
N GLU A 155 -12.83 5.99 -16.27
CA GLU A 155 -13.23 4.85 -17.14
C GLU A 155 -14.72 4.51 -17.04
N ALA A 156 -15.29 4.52 -15.82
CA ALA A 156 -16.69 4.22 -15.61
C ALA A 156 -17.60 5.26 -16.27
N LEU A 157 -17.22 6.56 -16.22
CA LEU A 157 -17.94 7.65 -16.86
C LEU A 157 -17.81 7.56 -18.39
N ALA A 158 -16.60 7.28 -18.89
CA ALA A 158 -16.34 7.08 -20.31
C ALA A 158 -17.15 5.88 -20.86
N LYS A 159 -17.15 4.76 -20.15
CA LYS A 159 -17.92 3.57 -20.51
C LYS A 159 -19.44 3.83 -20.52
N LYS A 160 -19.94 4.55 -19.52
CA LYS A 160 -21.36 4.91 -19.38
C LYS A 160 -21.85 5.72 -20.59
N ASN A 161 -21.02 6.64 -21.08
CA ASN A 161 -21.35 7.55 -22.18
C ASN A 161 -20.76 7.10 -23.53
N GLN A 162 -20.10 5.95 -23.60
CA GLN A 162 -19.44 5.41 -24.81
C GLN A 162 -18.38 6.36 -25.39
N TRP A 163 -17.74 7.15 -24.54
CA TRP A 163 -16.71 8.09 -24.92
C TRP A 163 -15.34 7.41 -25.14
N LYS A 164 -14.60 7.96 -26.06
CA LYS A 164 -13.23 7.56 -26.38
C LYS A 164 -12.29 8.75 -26.32
N VAL A 165 -11.00 8.49 -26.27
CA VAL A 165 -9.97 9.53 -26.44
C VAL A 165 -10.17 10.23 -27.77
N GLY A 166 -10.25 11.58 -27.75
CA GLY A 166 -10.57 12.42 -28.91
C GLY A 166 -12.01 12.91 -28.97
N ASP A 167 -12.94 12.38 -28.17
CA ASP A 167 -14.30 12.88 -28.09
C ASP A 167 -14.38 14.20 -27.30
N LYS A 168 -15.45 14.95 -27.51
CA LYS A 168 -15.70 16.21 -26.81
C LYS A 168 -16.68 16.03 -25.67
N VAL A 169 -16.37 16.65 -24.53
CA VAL A 169 -17.26 16.75 -23.39
C VAL A 169 -17.66 18.21 -23.19
N SER A 170 -18.97 18.42 -22.95
CA SER A 170 -19.52 19.74 -22.64
C SER A 170 -19.94 19.79 -21.17
N LEU A 171 -19.39 20.77 -20.47
CA LEU A 171 -19.60 21.01 -19.03
C LEU A 171 -20.08 22.44 -18.80
N LYS A 172 -20.95 22.63 -17.82
CA LYS A 172 -21.28 23.92 -17.26
C LYS A 172 -20.81 24.01 -15.82
N VAL A 173 -19.79 24.83 -15.58
CA VAL A 173 -19.29 25.04 -14.21
C VAL A 173 -20.33 25.79 -13.40
N LEU A 174 -20.63 25.36 -12.20
CA LEU A 174 -21.62 25.99 -11.35
C LEU A 174 -21.13 27.38 -10.92
N GLY A 175 -22.00 28.37 -11.07
CA GLY A 175 -21.67 29.78 -10.79
C GLY A 175 -21.12 30.53 -11.99
N GLU A 176 -20.86 29.85 -13.12
CA GLU A 176 -20.38 30.49 -14.35
C GLU A 176 -21.42 30.42 -15.48
N GLU A 177 -21.44 31.44 -16.33
CA GLU A 177 -22.40 31.48 -17.44
C GLU A 177 -21.93 30.72 -18.66
N LYS A 178 -20.61 30.62 -18.85
CA LYS A 178 -19.99 30.02 -20.05
C LYS A 178 -19.92 28.50 -19.95
N ASP A 179 -20.33 27.82 -21.01
CA ASP A 179 -20.12 26.39 -21.16
C ASP A 179 -18.68 26.08 -21.58
N LEU A 180 -18.15 24.97 -21.10
CA LEU A 180 -16.84 24.43 -21.42
C LEU A 180 -16.96 23.31 -22.41
N GLU A 181 -16.28 23.39 -23.56
CA GLU A 181 -16.04 22.26 -24.45
C GLU A 181 -14.60 21.79 -24.28
N LEU A 182 -14.41 20.55 -23.81
CA LEU A 182 -13.12 19.92 -23.58
C LEU A 182 -12.95 18.66 -24.41
N LEU A 183 -11.73 18.43 -24.89
CA LEU A 183 -11.37 17.21 -25.62
C LEU A 183 -10.83 16.17 -24.64
N ILE A 184 -11.36 14.95 -24.67
CA ILE A 184 -10.87 13.83 -23.88
C ILE A 184 -9.47 13.46 -24.38
N GLN A 185 -8.44 13.73 -23.58
CA GLN A 185 -7.06 13.40 -23.87
C GLN A 185 -6.64 12.04 -23.33
N GLY A 186 -7.27 11.61 -22.24
CA GLY A 186 -7.01 10.30 -21.66
C GLY A 186 -8.15 9.83 -20.77
N ILE A 187 -8.11 8.55 -20.49
CA ILE A 187 -9.05 7.86 -19.61
C ILE A 187 -8.25 7.27 -18.45
N PHE A 188 -8.70 7.49 -17.23
CA PHE A 188 -8.06 7.00 -16.02
C PHE A 188 -9.00 6.08 -15.24
N SER A 189 -8.42 5.23 -14.40
CA SER A 189 -9.12 4.36 -13.45
C SER A 189 -8.61 4.60 -12.03
N GLY A 190 -9.35 4.09 -11.07
CA GLY A 190 -9.00 4.14 -9.65
C GLY A 190 -10.11 4.71 -8.79
N LYS A 191 -9.96 4.60 -7.47
CA LYS A 191 -10.95 5.09 -6.52
C LYS A 191 -10.23 5.73 -5.32
N LYS A 192 -10.63 6.95 -4.97
CA LYS A 192 -10.19 7.61 -3.74
C LYS A 192 -11.21 7.37 -2.63
N ARG A 193 -10.83 7.62 -1.38
CA ARG A 193 -11.78 7.66 -0.27
C ARG A 193 -12.85 8.72 -0.52
N GLU A 194 -14.10 8.31 -0.50
CA GLU A 194 -15.26 9.15 -0.79
C GLU A 194 -15.98 9.55 0.49
N LYS A 195 -16.44 10.80 0.53
CA LYS A 195 -17.34 11.29 1.55
C LYS A 195 -18.63 11.68 0.85
N TYR A 196 -19.66 10.87 1.00
CA TYR A 196 -20.92 11.10 0.35
C TYR A 196 -21.71 12.22 1.02
N THR A 197 -22.03 13.26 0.28
CA THR A 197 -22.85 14.40 0.72
C THR A 197 -24.24 14.45 0.07
N GLY A 198 -24.53 13.50 -0.82
CA GLY A 198 -25.77 13.39 -1.56
C GLY A 198 -25.68 13.82 -3.03
N MET A 199 -24.48 14.16 -3.50
CA MET A 199 -24.25 14.58 -4.89
C MET A 199 -23.55 13.49 -5.71
N SER A 200 -23.87 13.42 -7.00
CA SER A 200 -23.17 12.51 -7.92
C SER A 200 -21.69 12.83 -8.08
N SER A 201 -21.30 14.08 -7.90
CA SER A 201 -19.91 14.55 -7.94
C SER A 201 -19.03 14.02 -6.80
N ASP A 202 -19.62 13.43 -5.75
CA ASP A 202 -18.85 12.87 -4.63
C ASP A 202 -18.11 11.59 -5.00
N PHE A 203 -18.56 10.89 -6.05
CA PHE A 203 -18.00 9.63 -6.48
C PHE A 203 -16.78 9.80 -7.39
N SER A 204 -15.77 8.96 -7.18
CA SER A 204 -14.55 8.96 -8.01
C SER A 204 -14.84 8.70 -9.48
N GLU A 205 -15.86 7.89 -9.77
CA GLU A 205 -16.33 7.58 -11.11
C GLU A 205 -16.84 8.81 -11.88
N ASN A 206 -17.24 9.88 -11.17
CA ASN A 206 -17.71 11.14 -11.74
C ASN A 206 -16.67 12.26 -11.59
N MET A 207 -15.40 11.93 -11.36
CA MET A 207 -14.31 12.89 -11.38
C MET A 207 -13.76 13.10 -12.76
N MET A 208 -13.39 14.35 -13.03
CA MET A 208 -12.74 14.79 -14.27
C MET A 208 -11.57 15.71 -13.93
N PHE A 209 -10.44 15.53 -14.62
CA PHE A 209 -9.29 16.42 -14.51
C PHE A 209 -9.14 17.23 -15.78
N ALA A 210 -9.19 18.55 -15.65
CA ALA A 210 -9.02 19.46 -16.77
C ALA A 210 -7.72 20.26 -16.65
N ASP A 211 -7.33 20.91 -17.77
CA ASP A 211 -6.25 21.86 -17.73
C ASP A 211 -6.72 23.19 -17.07
N TYR A 212 -5.85 23.79 -16.26
CA TYR A 212 -6.14 25.06 -15.59
C TYR A 212 -6.17 26.24 -16.57
N THR A 213 -5.47 26.16 -17.71
CA THR A 213 -5.39 27.25 -18.71
C THR A 213 -6.76 27.55 -19.27
N THR A 214 -7.56 26.54 -19.56
CA THR A 214 -8.94 26.70 -20.03
C THR A 214 -9.84 27.29 -18.95
N MET A 215 -9.68 26.86 -17.68
CA MET A 215 -10.44 27.44 -16.58
C MET A 215 -10.12 28.92 -16.36
N ALA A 216 -8.87 29.33 -16.46
CA ALA A 216 -8.46 30.73 -16.38
C ALA A 216 -9.12 31.61 -17.47
N GLN A 217 -9.41 31.04 -18.66
CA GLN A 217 -10.14 31.75 -19.72
C GLN A 217 -11.61 32.02 -19.37
N ILE A 218 -12.24 31.09 -18.63
CA ILE A 218 -13.63 31.29 -18.16
C ILE A 218 -13.69 32.39 -17.12
N PHE A 219 -12.72 32.46 -16.23
CA PHE A 219 -12.62 33.50 -15.19
C PHE A 219 -12.08 34.85 -15.71
N ASP A 220 -12.26 35.14 -17.00
CA ASP A 220 -11.79 36.39 -17.63
C ASP A 220 -10.29 36.64 -17.41
N LYS A 221 -9.49 35.57 -17.50
CA LYS A 221 -8.03 35.56 -17.31
C LYS A 221 -7.57 35.88 -15.88
N LYS A 222 -8.46 35.98 -14.92
CA LYS A 222 -8.07 36.04 -13.50
C LYS A 222 -7.56 34.66 -13.06
N LYS A 223 -6.48 34.64 -12.29
CA LYS A 223 -5.93 33.41 -11.72
C LYS A 223 -6.74 32.97 -10.48
N LEU A 224 -8.05 32.72 -10.66
CA LEU A 224 -8.91 32.22 -9.58
C LEU A 224 -8.61 30.75 -9.32
N VAL A 225 -8.31 30.45 -8.06
CA VAL A 225 -7.97 29.10 -7.58
C VAL A 225 -8.73 28.78 -6.30
N THR A 226 -9.03 27.52 -6.08
CA THR A 226 -9.48 27.00 -4.77
C THR A 226 -8.29 26.70 -3.87
N SER A 227 -7.15 26.36 -4.48
CA SER A 227 -5.88 26.20 -3.78
C SER A 227 -4.70 26.53 -4.69
N LEU A 228 -3.65 27.08 -4.09
CA LEU A 228 -2.36 27.30 -4.72
C LEU A 228 -1.32 26.45 -3.98
N LYS A 229 -0.59 25.62 -4.70
CA LYS A 229 0.54 24.90 -4.16
C LYS A 229 1.83 25.53 -4.65
N ILE A 230 2.77 25.76 -3.72
CA ILE A 230 4.11 26.25 -4.03
C ILE A 230 5.08 25.16 -3.63
N LEU A 231 5.67 24.50 -4.62
CA LEU A 231 6.56 23.37 -4.43
C LEU A 231 8.01 23.82 -4.43
N VAL A 232 8.83 23.15 -3.63
CA VAL A 232 10.27 23.34 -3.52
C VAL A 232 10.99 22.00 -3.63
N SER A 233 12.29 22.03 -3.98
CA SER A 233 13.05 20.82 -4.26
C SER A 233 13.46 20.05 -3.00
N ASP A 234 13.48 20.70 -1.83
CA ASP A 234 13.97 20.09 -0.58
C ASP A 234 13.37 20.76 0.68
N SER A 235 13.50 20.09 1.82
CA SER A 235 12.96 20.55 3.09
C SER A 235 13.65 21.82 3.65
N GLU A 236 14.90 22.09 3.28
CA GLU A 236 15.62 23.30 3.72
C GLU A 236 15.04 24.54 3.03
N LYS A 237 14.74 24.42 1.73
CA LYS A 237 14.05 25.47 0.98
C LYS A 237 12.60 25.65 1.44
N LEU A 238 11.95 24.60 1.94
CA LEU A 238 10.62 24.72 2.52
C LEU A 238 10.64 25.60 3.76
N ALA A 239 11.64 25.44 4.65
CA ALA A 239 11.79 26.30 5.83
C ALA A 239 12.05 27.77 5.43
N THR A 240 12.84 28.00 4.39
CA THR A 240 13.11 29.33 3.86
C THR A 240 11.87 29.94 3.23
N LEU A 241 11.10 29.18 2.47
CA LEU A 241 9.83 29.61 1.87
C LEU A 241 8.82 30.07 2.95
N LYS A 242 8.68 29.29 4.02
CA LYS A 242 7.82 29.64 5.15
C LYS A 242 8.27 30.94 5.82
N ALA A 243 9.58 31.11 6.04
CA ALA A 243 10.11 32.32 6.63
C ALA A 243 9.86 33.56 5.75
N GLU A 244 9.94 33.41 4.42
CA GLU A 244 9.59 34.51 3.48
C GLU A 244 8.11 34.83 3.47
N MET A 245 7.24 33.81 3.50
CA MET A 245 5.79 33.99 3.56
C MET A 245 5.39 34.72 4.84
N ASN A 246 5.97 34.36 5.97
CA ASN A 246 5.74 35.03 7.25
C ASN A 246 6.19 36.50 7.24
N LYS A 247 7.34 36.81 6.61
CA LYS A 247 7.85 38.18 6.49
C LYS A 247 6.98 39.08 5.63
N LYS A 248 6.38 38.54 4.56
CA LYS A 248 5.56 39.31 3.62
C LYS A 248 4.12 39.50 4.07
N SER A 249 3.78 39.17 5.33
CA SER A 249 2.42 39.25 5.89
C SER A 249 1.38 38.53 5.05
N VAL A 250 1.79 37.45 4.34
CA VAL A 250 0.89 36.60 3.57
C VAL A 250 0.01 35.77 4.52
N GLN A 251 0.39 35.67 5.79
CA GLN A 251 -0.46 35.21 6.88
C GLN A 251 -1.47 36.32 7.27
N SER A 252 -2.35 36.69 6.34
CA SER A 252 -3.55 37.40 6.75
C SER A 252 -4.52 36.40 7.35
N GLU A 253 -5.40 36.81 8.24
CA GLU A 253 -6.51 36.00 8.78
C GLU A 253 -7.44 35.44 7.69
N ASP A 254 -7.11 35.70 6.41
CA ASP A 254 -7.89 35.36 5.24
C ASP A 254 -7.44 34.08 4.56
N TYR A 255 -6.22 33.61 4.86
CA TYR A 255 -5.65 32.43 4.19
C TYR A 255 -5.13 31.39 5.17
N GLU A 256 -5.49 30.15 4.91
CA GLU A 256 -4.89 28.98 5.54
C GLU A 256 -3.66 28.57 4.75
N ILE A 257 -2.49 28.62 5.39
CA ILE A 257 -1.24 28.14 4.84
C ILE A 257 -0.88 26.87 5.58
N SER A 258 -1.10 25.75 4.94
CA SER A 258 -0.69 24.45 5.45
C SER A 258 0.56 23.97 4.69
N GLU A 259 1.43 23.25 5.38
CA GLU A 259 2.35 22.38 4.65
C GLU A 259 1.49 21.48 3.77
N GLU A 260 1.97 21.12 2.59
CA GLU A 260 1.27 20.11 1.83
C GLU A 260 1.31 18.82 2.65
N GLU A 261 0.44 18.79 3.67
CA GLU A 261 0.22 17.57 4.43
C GLU A 261 -0.24 16.53 3.41
N ASN A 262 0.47 15.44 3.44
CA ASN A 262 0.12 14.23 2.74
C ASN A 262 -1.39 14.04 2.78
N GLN A 263 -2.09 14.21 1.66
CA GLN A 263 -3.51 13.79 1.56
C GLN A 263 -3.65 12.32 1.98
N PHE A 264 -2.53 11.64 2.07
CA PHE A 264 -2.38 10.25 2.46
C PHE A 264 -1.71 10.06 3.83
N SER A 265 -1.58 11.13 4.66
CA SER A 265 -0.98 11.00 6.00
C SER A 265 -1.69 9.94 6.84
N GLY A 266 -3.02 9.92 6.81
CA GLY A 266 -3.81 8.88 7.46
C GLY A 266 -3.57 7.47 6.88
N MET A 267 -3.32 7.38 5.57
CA MET A 267 -2.99 6.11 4.93
C MET A 267 -1.57 5.64 5.31
N VAL A 268 -0.60 6.55 5.33
CA VAL A 268 0.77 6.25 5.77
C VAL A 268 0.76 5.81 7.23
N GLU A 269 0.03 6.51 8.10
CA GLU A 269 -0.13 6.14 9.50
C GLU A 269 -0.79 4.76 9.65
N SER A 270 -1.83 4.47 8.86
CA SER A 270 -2.46 3.14 8.83
C SER A 270 -1.49 2.05 8.37
N LEU A 271 -0.66 2.32 7.34
CA LEU A 271 0.36 1.39 6.86
C LEU A 271 1.45 1.14 7.92
N ASP A 272 1.86 2.17 8.66
CA ASP A 272 2.84 2.03 9.75
C ASP A 272 2.26 1.25 10.93
N MET A 273 0.99 1.46 11.29
CA MET A 273 0.31 0.64 12.30
C MET A 273 0.23 -0.83 11.87
N VAL A 274 -0.12 -1.12 10.61
CA VAL A 274 -0.12 -2.48 10.07
C VAL A 274 1.27 -3.11 10.15
N LYS A 275 2.32 -2.38 9.79
CA LYS A 275 3.71 -2.83 9.88
C LYS A 275 4.11 -3.16 11.31
N GLN A 276 3.72 -2.33 12.29
CA GLN A 276 3.98 -2.59 13.71
C GLN A 276 3.23 -3.85 14.19
N MET A 277 1.94 -4.00 13.85
CA MET A 277 1.15 -5.19 14.20
C MET A 277 1.75 -6.47 13.61
N ILE A 278 2.17 -6.44 12.35
CA ILE A 278 2.82 -7.57 11.68
C ILE A 278 4.15 -7.91 12.35
N SER A 279 4.95 -6.91 12.74
CA SER A 279 6.21 -7.14 13.46
C SER A 279 5.99 -7.88 14.77
N VAL A 280 5.00 -7.46 15.58
CA VAL A 280 4.62 -8.15 16.83
C VAL A 280 4.12 -9.57 16.55
N MET A 281 3.31 -9.76 15.51
CA MET A 281 2.82 -11.07 15.10
C MET A 281 3.96 -12.02 14.70
N ILE A 282 4.94 -11.54 13.92
CA ILE A 282 6.11 -12.35 13.55
C ILE A 282 6.89 -12.76 14.79
N MET A 283 7.12 -11.86 15.75
CA MET A 283 7.79 -12.18 17.02
C MET A 283 7.03 -13.24 17.82
N ALA A 284 5.71 -13.12 17.89
CA ALA A 284 4.87 -14.12 18.55
C ALA A 284 4.95 -15.49 17.86
N VAL A 285 4.94 -15.52 16.52
CA VAL A 285 5.06 -16.75 15.74
C VAL A 285 6.44 -17.40 15.90
N ILE A 286 7.51 -16.63 15.99
CA ILE A 286 8.86 -17.13 16.28
C ILE A 286 8.85 -17.81 17.65
N GLY A 287 8.36 -17.14 18.69
CA GLY A 287 8.29 -17.70 20.05
C GLY A 287 7.43 -18.96 20.11
N ALA A 288 6.22 -18.92 19.57
CA ALA A 288 5.32 -20.07 19.53
C ALA A 288 5.91 -21.22 18.70
N GLY A 289 6.54 -20.91 17.56
CA GLY A 289 7.19 -21.88 16.70
C GLY A 289 8.32 -22.64 17.41
N ILE A 290 9.18 -21.92 18.15
CA ILE A 290 10.25 -22.54 18.94
C ILE A 290 9.66 -23.45 20.00
N ILE A 291 8.62 -23.01 20.72
CA ILE A 291 7.98 -23.79 21.79
C ILE A 291 7.34 -25.06 21.21
N VAL A 292 6.49 -24.92 20.19
CA VAL A 292 5.76 -26.05 19.59
C VAL A 292 6.73 -27.08 18.97
N LEU A 293 7.72 -26.62 18.18
CA LEU A 293 8.71 -27.53 17.62
C LEU A 293 9.54 -28.19 18.69
N SER A 294 9.93 -27.48 19.77
CA SER A 294 10.69 -28.07 20.87
C SER A 294 9.88 -29.15 21.58
N LEU A 295 8.59 -28.93 21.85
CA LEU A 295 7.72 -29.92 22.49
C LEU A 295 7.57 -31.19 21.63
N VAL A 296 7.33 -31.00 20.33
CA VAL A 296 7.24 -32.14 19.38
C VAL A 296 8.55 -32.89 19.31
N LEU A 297 9.69 -32.18 19.25
CA LEU A 297 11.02 -32.80 19.23
C LEU A 297 11.35 -33.52 20.53
N ILE A 298 10.94 -33.01 21.72
CA ILE A 298 11.13 -33.69 22.99
C ILE A 298 10.42 -35.06 22.99
N LEU A 299 9.18 -35.12 22.46
CA LEU A 299 8.45 -36.38 22.32
C LEU A 299 9.19 -37.36 21.39
N TRP A 300 9.73 -36.85 20.27
CA TRP A 300 10.50 -37.66 19.32
C TRP A 300 11.79 -38.17 19.88
N VAL A 301 12.54 -37.33 20.56
CA VAL A 301 13.77 -37.70 21.22
C VAL A 301 13.52 -38.78 22.26
N ARG A 302 12.42 -38.68 23.03
CA ARG A 302 12.04 -39.74 24.02
C ARG A 302 11.84 -41.10 23.33
N GLU A 303 11.15 -41.16 22.22
CA GLU A 303 10.91 -42.42 21.50
C GLU A 303 12.16 -43.01 20.88
N ARG A 304 13.18 -42.17 20.56
CA ARG A 304 14.44 -42.55 19.99
C ARG A 304 15.58 -42.69 20.99
N MET A 305 15.28 -42.65 22.28
CA MET A 305 16.32 -42.72 23.31
C MET A 305 17.19 -43.94 23.24
N TYR A 306 16.63 -45.11 22.85
CA TYR A 306 17.37 -46.33 22.62
C TYR A 306 18.39 -46.22 21.46
N GLU A 307 17.96 -45.70 20.31
CA GLU A 307 18.85 -45.48 19.14
C GLU A 307 19.96 -44.46 19.48
N ILE A 308 19.60 -43.37 20.20
CA ILE A 308 20.54 -42.36 20.66
C ILE A 308 21.56 -42.96 21.64
N GLY A 309 21.10 -43.80 22.57
CA GLY A 309 21.96 -44.53 23.53
C GLY A 309 23.01 -45.40 22.82
N ILE A 310 22.60 -46.16 21.83
CA ILE A 310 23.51 -46.97 21.00
C ILE A 310 24.54 -46.11 20.26
N LEU A 311 24.08 -45.00 19.64
CA LEU A 311 24.96 -44.07 18.91
C LEU A 311 26.01 -43.45 19.84
N LEU A 312 25.63 -43.09 21.03
CA LEU A 312 26.54 -42.55 22.06
C LEU A 312 27.52 -43.65 22.57
N ALA A 313 27.08 -44.92 22.73
CA ALA A 313 27.93 -46.05 23.11
C ALA A 313 29.00 -46.38 22.06
N ILE A 314 28.68 -46.20 20.77
CA ILE A 314 29.63 -46.40 19.66
C ILE A 314 30.56 -45.17 19.48
N GLY A 315 30.42 -44.11 20.32
CA GLY A 315 31.31 -42.96 20.31
C GLY A 315 30.86 -41.80 19.41
N CYS A 316 29.60 -41.76 18.95
CA CYS A 316 29.05 -40.60 18.26
C CYS A 316 28.95 -39.41 19.20
N SER A 317 29.45 -38.23 18.79
CA SER A 317 29.34 -37.03 19.58
C SER A 317 27.89 -36.51 19.63
N LYS A 318 27.48 -35.95 20.78
CA LYS A 318 26.14 -35.34 20.96
C LYS A 318 25.81 -34.32 19.87
N MET A 319 26.80 -33.52 19.43
CA MET A 319 26.63 -32.53 18.34
C MET A 319 26.31 -33.20 16.99
N LYS A 320 26.87 -34.38 16.68
CA LYS A 320 26.51 -35.12 15.47
C LYS A 320 25.07 -35.61 15.47
N ILE A 321 24.57 -36.00 16.63
CA ILE A 321 23.16 -36.41 16.81
C ILE A 321 22.21 -35.21 16.64
N MET A 322 22.55 -34.05 17.23
CA MET A 322 21.79 -32.82 17.04
C MET A 322 21.78 -32.40 15.57
N GLY A 323 22.93 -32.43 14.90
CA GLY A 323 23.03 -32.11 13.48
C GLY A 323 22.17 -33.02 12.59
N GLN A 324 21.97 -34.29 12.99
CA GLN A 324 21.05 -35.17 12.28
C GLN A 324 19.59 -34.73 12.42
N PHE A 325 19.16 -34.34 13.63
CA PHE A 325 17.80 -33.78 13.83
C PHE A 325 17.57 -32.50 13.04
N ILE A 326 18.54 -31.56 13.03
CA ILE A 326 18.47 -30.36 12.22
C ILE A 326 18.32 -30.71 10.76
N LEU A 327 19.14 -31.66 10.25
CA LEU A 327 19.08 -32.08 8.86
C LEU A 327 17.72 -32.71 8.50
N GLU A 328 17.15 -33.56 9.37
CA GLU A 328 15.83 -34.18 9.17
C GLU A 328 14.74 -33.09 9.03
N LEU A 329 14.77 -32.04 9.90
CA LEU A 329 13.80 -30.95 9.87
C LEU A 329 14.00 -30.05 8.62
N VAL A 330 15.23 -29.73 8.26
CA VAL A 330 15.56 -28.96 7.06
C VAL A 330 15.11 -29.71 5.81
N LEU A 331 15.34 -31.00 5.70
CA LEU A 331 14.87 -31.81 4.57
C LEU A 331 13.32 -31.82 4.49
N THR A 332 12.64 -31.86 5.65
CA THR A 332 11.18 -31.81 5.71
C THR A 332 10.66 -30.41 5.37
N SER A 333 11.41 -29.34 5.66
CA SER A 333 11.01 -27.97 5.37
C SER A 333 11.13 -27.60 3.88
N LEU A 334 11.95 -28.31 3.08
CA LEU A 334 12.08 -28.02 1.65
C LEU A 334 10.75 -28.13 0.87
N PRO A 335 9.99 -29.23 0.96
CA PRO A 335 8.67 -29.28 0.30
C PRO A 335 7.66 -28.37 0.98
N ALA A 336 7.77 -28.12 2.30
CA ALA A 336 6.93 -27.19 3.03
C ALA A 336 7.05 -25.75 2.48
N MET A 337 8.20 -25.38 1.98
CA MET A 337 8.54 -24.11 1.40
C MET A 337 7.63 -23.75 0.21
N ILE A 338 7.36 -24.69 -0.68
CA ILE A 338 6.50 -24.47 -1.86
C ILE A 338 5.05 -24.24 -1.43
N LEU A 339 4.54 -25.07 -0.52
CA LEU A 339 3.18 -24.93 0.01
C LEU A 339 3.01 -23.67 0.82
N ALA A 340 4.01 -23.30 1.62
CA ALA A 340 3.99 -22.07 2.41
C ALA A 340 3.95 -20.81 1.54
N ALA A 341 4.67 -20.78 0.42
CA ALA A 341 4.62 -19.67 -0.53
C ALA A 341 3.24 -19.53 -1.18
N MET A 342 2.58 -20.64 -1.51
CA MET A 342 1.21 -20.63 -2.05
C MET A 342 0.20 -20.11 -1.00
N LEU A 343 0.22 -20.68 0.18
CA LEU A 343 -0.66 -20.26 1.29
C LEU A 343 -0.40 -18.81 1.69
N GLY A 344 0.87 -18.42 1.78
CA GLY A 344 1.25 -17.05 2.15
C GLY A 344 0.72 -16.01 1.17
N ARG A 345 0.76 -16.29 -0.15
CA ARG A 345 0.16 -15.40 -1.16
C ARG A 345 -1.36 -15.23 -0.97
N ILE A 346 -2.06 -16.32 -0.65
CA ILE A 346 -3.50 -16.27 -0.39
C ILE A 346 -3.78 -15.40 0.85
N PHE A 347 -3.02 -15.59 1.94
CA PHE A 347 -3.15 -14.78 3.16
C PHE A 347 -2.85 -13.30 2.92
N VAL A 348 -1.81 -12.98 2.17
CA VAL A 348 -1.46 -11.60 1.81
C VAL A 348 -2.60 -10.95 1.04
N GLY A 349 -3.14 -11.62 0.02
CA GLY A 349 -4.27 -11.12 -0.76
C GLY A 349 -5.51 -10.86 0.09
N TRP A 350 -5.81 -11.77 1.02
CA TRP A 350 -6.98 -11.63 1.90
C TRP A 350 -6.81 -10.47 2.90
N ILE A 351 -5.65 -10.34 3.54
CA ILE A 351 -5.37 -9.28 4.51
C ILE A 351 -5.34 -7.91 3.84
N LEU A 352 -4.60 -7.78 2.73
CA LEU A 352 -4.51 -6.51 2.00
C LEU A 352 -5.86 -6.12 1.41
N GLY A 353 -6.63 -7.07 0.85
CA GLY A 353 -7.98 -6.82 0.38
C GLY A 353 -8.89 -6.28 1.48
N ALA A 354 -8.87 -6.88 2.68
CA ALA A 354 -9.66 -6.42 3.82
C ALA A 354 -9.26 -5.01 4.31
N ILE A 355 -7.97 -4.65 4.25
CA ILE A 355 -7.47 -3.32 4.62
C ILE A 355 -7.93 -2.27 3.61
N LEU A 356 -7.74 -2.55 2.32
CA LEU A 356 -8.08 -1.62 1.25
C LEU A 356 -9.58 -1.38 1.14
N GLN A 357 -10.39 -2.42 1.35
CA GLN A 357 -11.84 -2.31 1.41
C GLN A 357 -12.29 -1.35 2.52
N LYS A 358 -11.64 -1.43 3.68
CA LYS A 358 -11.94 -0.53 4.81
C LYS A 358 -11.59 0.93 4.51
N GLU A 359 -10.56 1.17 3.69
CA GLU A 359 -10.12 2.52 3.29
C GLU A 359 -10.80 3.00 1.99
N GLY A 360 -11.72 2.22 1.39
CA GLY A 360 -12.42 2.58 0.16
C GLY A 360 -11.54 2.57 -1.09
N LEU A 361 -10.48 1.79 -1.09
CA LEU A 361 -9.49 1.66 -2.16
C LEU A 361 -9.59 0.31 -2.88
N ASP A 362 -10.82 -0.21 -3.02
CA ASP A 362 -11.10 -1.55 -3.56
C ASP A 362 -10.53 -1.80 -4.97
N ASN A 363 -10.28 -0.73 -5.73
CA ASN A 363 -9.83 -0.79 -7.13
C ASN A 363 -8.32 -0.62 -7.30
N LEU A 364 -7.54 -0.53 -6.20
CA LEU A 364 -6.10 -0.61 -6.33
C LEU A 364 -5.72 -1.99 -6.87
N ASP A 365 -5.07 -2.00 -8.03
CA ASP A 365 -4.58 -3.25 -8.62
C ASP A 365 -3.50 -3.88 -7.72
N LEU A 366 -3.98 -4.63 -6.72
CA LEU A 366 -3.14 -5.40 -5.79
C LEU A 366 -2.18 -6.34 -6.51
N SER A 367 -2.52 -6.77 -7.74
CA SER A 367 -1.72 -7.76 -8.46
C SER A 367 -0.31 -7.24 -8.74
N SER A 368 -0.17 -5.97 -9.09
CA SER A 368 1.12 -5.32 -9.34
C SER A 368 1.98 -5.20 -8.07
N PHE A 369 1.36 -4.88 -6.93
CA PHE A 369 2.04 -4.80 -5.64
C PHE A 369 2.36 -6.18 -5.06
N MET A 370 1.45 -7.16 -5.22
CA MET A 370 1.66 -8.54 -4.77
C MET A 370 2.79 -9.25 -5.52
N ILE A 371 2.88 -9.08 -6.86
CA ILE A 371 3.97 -9.61 -7.66
C ILE A 371 5.30 -9.03 -7.20
N SER A 372 5.32 -7.76 -6.87
CA SER A 372 6.51 -7.05 -6.38
C SER A 372 6.84 -7.35 -4.91
N GLY A 373 5.84 -7.74 -4.09
CA GLY A 373 5.99 -8.10 -2.67
C GLY A 373 6.46 -9.53 -2.41
N GLY A 374 6.43 -10.42 -3.41
CA GLY A 374 6.77 -11.83 -3.29
C GLY A 374 8.13 -12.24 -3.86
N GLY A 375 9.13 -11.37 -3.85
CA GLY A 375 10.45 -11.61 -4.42
C GLY A 375 11.23 -12.76 -3.75
N LEU A 376 12.26 -13.27 -4.46
CA LEU A 376 13.17 -14.31 -3.96
C LEU A 376 13.89 -13.91 -2.67
N ASP A 377 14.08 -12.61 -2.46
CA ASP A 377 14.68 -12.02 -1.27
C ASP A 377 13.83 -12.24 -0.01
N ILE A 378 12.50 -11.97 -0.08
CA ILE A 378 11.57 -12.22 1.04
C ILE A 378 11.51 -13.72 1.34
N PHE A 379 11.53 -14.52 0.29
CA PHE A 379 11.51 -15.96 0.40
C PHE A 379 12.75 -16.49 1.12
N ALA A 380 13.94 -16.02 0.71
CA ALA A 380 15.20 -16.37 1.35
C ALA A 380 15.25 -15.92 2.81
N MET A 381 14.76 -14.70 3.12
CA MET A 381 14.70 -14.16 4.46
C MET A 381 13.77 -14.98 5.37
N SER A 382 12.57 -15.32 4.87
CA SER A 382 11.59 -16.13 5.60
C SER A 382 12.13 -17.53 5.89
N TYR A 383 12.80 -18.14 4.91
CA TYR A 383 13.38 -19.47 5.05
C TYR A 383 14.61 -19.45 6.00
N GLY A 384 15.44 -18.41 5.91
CA GLY A 384 16.55 -18.22 6.85
C GLY A 384 16.07 -18.12 8.31
N LEU A 385 14.96 -17.37 8.53
CA LEU A 385 14.35 -17.28 9.86
C LEU A 385 13.77 -18.62 10.33
N LEU A 386 13.14 -19.40 9.44
CA LEU A 386 12.68 -20.75 9.76
C LEU A 386 13.83 -21.65 10.18
N ILE A 387 14.96 -21.63 9.47
CA ILE A 387 16.16 -22.39 9.86
C ILE A 387 16.62 -21.98 11.26
N LEU A 388 16.62 -20.69 11.59
CA LEU A 388 16.96 -20.21 12.92
C LEU A 388 16.01 -20.80 13.99
N ILE A 389 14.71 -20.80 13.73
CA ILE A 389 13.69 -21.39 14.62
C ILE A 389 13.96 -22.88 14.80
N ILE A 390 14.24 -23.62 13.72
CA ILE A 390 14.56 -25.05 13.77
C ILE A 390 15.79 -25.30 14.66
N VAL A 391 16.86 -24.52 14.46
CA VAL A 391 18.11 -24.67 15.25
C VAL A 391 17.84 -24.42 16.72
N LEU A 392 17.13 -23.34 17.05
CA LEU A 392 16.80 -22.99 18.45
C LEU A 392 15.88 -24.05 19.08
N ALA A 393 14.91 -24.55 18.33
CA ALA A 393 14.02 -25.61 18.82
C ALA A 393 14.78 -26.94 19.08
N VAL A 394 15.71 -27.32 18.19
CA VAL A 394 16.55 -28.51 18.38
C VAL A 394 17.48 -28.34 19.56
N ILE A 395 18.09 -27.18 19.76
CA ILE A 395 18.92 -26.90 20.94
C ILE A 395 18.09 -27.03 22.21
N ALA A 396 16.91 -26.40 22.27
CA ALA A 396 16.02 -26.48 23.43
C ALA A 396 15.56 -27.91 23.72
N ALA A 397 15.17 -28.66 22.70
CA ALA A 397 14.77 -30.07 22.86
C ALA A 397 15.94 -30.98 23.26
N SER A 398 17.11 -30.75 22.70
CA SER A 398 18.30 -31.55 22.97
C SER A 398 18.95 -31.25 24.31
N TRP A 399 18.58 -30.15 24.98
CA TRP A 399 19.06 -29.83 26.33
C TRP A 399 18.88 -31.01 27.26
N MET A 400 17.74 -31.72 27.15
CA MET A 400 17.43 -32.92 27.94
C MET A 400 18.44 -34.07 27.70
N ILE A 401 18.99 -34.19 26.52
CA ILE A 401 20.01 -35.18 26.16
C ILE A 401 21.42 -34.74 26.61
N LEU A 402 21.68 -33.41 26.47
CA LEU A 402 22.97 -32.81 26.82
C LEU A 402 23.28 -32.92 28.30
N VAL A 403 22.27 -32.73 29.17
CA VAL A 403 22.40 -32.72 30.61
C VAL A 403 22.60 -34.13 31.17
N LYS A 404 22.00 -35.17 30.56
CA LYS A 404 22.08 -36.57 31.08
C LYS A 404 23.36 -37.27 30.66
N LYS A 405 23.95 -38.04 31.61
CA LYS A 405 25.09 -38.90 31.32
C LYS A 405 24.64 -40.13 30.53
N PRO A 406 25.45 -40.65 29.55
CA PRO A 406 25.10 -41.84 28.78
C PRO A 406 24.65 -43.02 29.62
N LYS A 407 25.25 -43.20 30.82
CA LYS A 407 24.93 -44.24 31.79
C LYS A 407 23.50 -44.14 32.36
N GLU A 408 23.00 -42.93 32.55
CA GLU A 408 21.63 -42.65 33.03
C GLU A 408 20.58 -42.86 31.94
N ILE A 409 20.97 -42.65 30.69
CA ILE A 409 20.11 -42.88 29.50
C ILE A 409 19.87 -44.36 29.30
N LEU A 410 20.93 -45.18 29.44
CA LEU A 410 20.86 -46.62 29.28
C LEU A 410 20.19 -47.33 30.49
N ALA A 411 20.39 -46.82 31.71
CA ALA A 411 19.82 -47.41 32.93
C ALA A 411 18.28 -47.19 33.10
N LYS A 412 17.68 -46.30 32.35
CA LYS A 412 16.22 -46.09 32.29
C LYS A 412 15.48 -47.03 31.34
N ILE A 413 16.23 -47.84 30.60
CA ILE A 413 15.73 -48.72 29.52
C ILE A 413 15.69 -50.19 30.00
N SER A 414 16.37 -50.52 31.08
CA SER A 414 16.23 -51.79 31.79
C SER A 414 15.17 -51.65 32.91
#